data_171e21ac7087d6d728ffe7c81f4db747
#
_entry.id   171e21ac7087d6d728ffe7c81f4db747
#
_cell.length_a   1.000
_cell.length_b   1.000
_cell.length_c   1.000
_cell.angle_alpha   90.00
_cell.angle_beta   90.00
_cell.angle_gamma   90.00
#
_symmetry.space_group_name_H-M   'P 1'
#
loop_
_entity.id
_entity.type
_entity.pdbx_description
1 polymer ?
#
loop_
_entity_poly.entity_id
_entity_poly.type
_entity_poly.pdbx_seq_one_letter_code
_entity_poly.pdbx_strand_id
1 'polypeptide(L)'
;MRINFFVEDMLFFKYIGCATVAKTLYRELGKMDDVEVSWKGYGSPADLVHFHTFGPFAATKRRVTKGRKVLTAHSTPRINEGNIALAKVINRYYPKIYRRYDHIITISPSCHEEVQRMVPDKPMTMIPNGINRDHFSFGEAKRRAFREEYGIGEDDQVVLTVAQLTPRKGLYDFLTLAARCPEKRWVWVGGLPYGAMSKNYRRIKRIKRHPAENVIFTGHIPDISDAYSGADVFLLPSYAETFGLVILEALSCGLPVIARNIPEYYGIFDDQILFFEDNDEVVGLLDETSLLRQKAASAREFSARYDIRSIAAQHLALYRELLES
;
A
#
# COMPACT_ATOMS: atom_id res chain seq x y z
N MET A 1 -3.17 10.54 26.89
CA MET A 1 -1.97 10.62 26.03
C MET A 1 -2.31 11.37 24.76
N ARG A 2 -1.51 12.40 24.38
CA ARG A 2 -1.77 13.23 23.18
C ARG A 2 -0.79 12.85 22.07
N ILE A 3 -1.31 12.36 20.96
CA ILE A 3 -0.55 11.93 19.80
C ILE A 3 -0.86 12.83 18.60
N ASN A 4 0.16 13.39 17.98
CA ASN A 4 0.01 14.14 16.74
C ASN A 4 0.50 13.32 15.56
N PHE A 5 -0.35 13.12 14.55
CA PHE A 5 0.02 12.48 13.29
C PHE A 5 0.48 13.52 12.28
N PHE A 6 1.64 13.28 11.68
CA PHE A 6 2.20 14.19 10.69
C PHE A 6 2.51 13.48 9.36
N VAL A 7 1.84 13.94 8.31
CA VAL A 7 2.01 13.45 6.92
C VAL A 7 2.10 14.63 5.98
N GLU A 8 3.04 14.61 5.06
CA GLU A 8 3.10 15.56 3.94
C GLU A 8 2.28 15.01 2.77
N ASP A 9 0.98 15.32 2.72
CA ASP A 9 0.06 14.93 1.65
C ASP A 9 -0.43 16.14 0.84
N MET A 10 0.40 17.19 0.75
CA MET A 10 0.08 18.43 0.04
C MET A 10 0.47 18.35 -1.44
N LEU A 11 -0.31 19.01 -2.30
CA LEU A 11 -0.09 19.19 -3.75
C LEU A 11 0.05 17.87 -4.52
N PHE A 12 1.28 17.42 -4.79
CA PHE A 12 1.59 16.25 -5.61
C PHE A 12 1.56 14.92 -4.83
N PHE A 13 1.44 14.96 -3.50
CA PHE A 13 1.49 13.78 -2.63
C PHE A 13 0.12 13.34 -2.11
N LYS A 14 -0.96 13.77 -2.74
CA LYS A 14 -2.34 13.62 -2.26
C LYS A 14 -2.83 12.15 -2.23
N TYR A 15 -2.23 11.26 -3.02
CA TYR A 15 -2.64 9.86 -3.19
C TYR A 15 -1.50 8.87 -2.90
N ILE A 16 -0.74 9.11 -1.84
CA ILE A 16 0.36 8.23 -1.45
C ILE A 16 -0.15 7.24 -0.40
N GLY A 17 0.17 5.95 -0.55
CA GLY A 17 -0.26 4.88 0.35
C GLY A 17 0.04 5.14 1.83
N CYS A 18 1.16 5.83 2.15
CA CYS A 18 1.50 6.19 3.52
C CYS A 18 0.48 7.14 4.18
N ALA A 19 -0.17 8.02 3.41
CA ALA A 19 -1.22 8.89 3.93
C ALA A 19 -2.50 8.10 4.26
N THR A 20 -2.83 7.08 3.46
CA THR A 20 -3.94 6.17 3.74
C THR A 20 -3.69 5.38 5.02
N VAL A 21 -2.52 4.77 5.16
CA VAL A 21 -2.10 4.06 6.38
C VAL A 21 -2.20 4.96 7.61
N ALA A 22 -1.61 6.15 7.54
CA ALA A 22 -1.63 7.10 8.64
C ALA A 22 -3.07 7.51 9.05
N LYS A 23 -3.95 7.76 8.06
CA LYS A 23 -5.35 8.13 8.31
C LYS A 23 -6.14 6.97 8.94
N THR A 24 -5.89 5.75 8.48
CA THR A 24 -6.55 4.56 9.02
C THR A 24 -6.16 4.34 10.50
N LEU A 25 -4.86 4.42 10.80
CA LEU A 25 -4.35 4.33 12.17
C LEU A 25 -4.86 5.48 13.05
N TYR A 26 -4.82 6.72 12.56
CA TYR A 26 -5.35 7.90 13.24
C TYR A 26 -6.81 7.74 13.65
N ARG A 27 -7.65 7.26 12.71
CA ARG A 27 -9.07 7.04 12.97
C ARG A 27 -9.30 5.94 14.02
N GLU A 28 -8.51 4.89 13.99
CA GLU A 28 -8.67 3.77 14.92
C GLU A 28 -8.23 4.14 16.33
N LEU A 29 -7.08 4.81 16.48
CA LEU A 29 -6.63 5.31 17.78
C LEU A 29 -7.56 6.38 18.37
N GLY A 30 -8.20 7.18 17.51
CA GLY A 30 -9.18 8.19 17.94
C GLY A 30 -10.49 7.61 18.50
N LYS A 31 -10.69 6.29 18.43
CA LYS A 31 -11.83 5.60 19.07
C LYS A 31 -11.52 5.15 20.52
N MET A 32 -10.29 5.30 20.96
CA MET A 32 -9.82 4.86 22.28
C MET A 32 -9.93 6.00 23.30
N ASP A 33 -10.60 5.76 24.43
CA ASP A 33 -10.99 6.79 25.40
C ASP A 33 -9.80 7.52 26.06
N ASP A 34 -8.64 6.86 26.21
CA ASP A 34 -7.45 7.39 26.87
C ASP A 34 -6.44 8.05 25.90
N VAL A 35 -6.81 8.22 24.64
CA VAL A 35 -5.95 8.74 23.58
C VAL A 35 -6.59 9.95 22.90
N GLU A 36 -5.92 11.09 22.96
CA GLU A 36 -6.25 12.27 22.18
C GLU A 36 -5.38 12.31 20.91
N VAL A 37 -5.99 12.20 19.74
CA VAL A 37 -5.27 12.24 18.47
C VAL A 37 -5.52 13.57 17.75
N SER A 38 -4.47 14.11 17.15
CA SER A 38 -4.54 15.31 16.32
C SER A 38 -3.85 15.10 14.97
N TRP A 39 -4.34 15.79 13.94
CA TRP A 39 -3.85 15.63 12.56
C TRP A 39 -3.10 16.88 12.10
N LYS A 40 -1.83 16.75 11.77
CA LYS A 40 -0.91 17.75 11.18
C LYS A 40 -0.58 18.99 12.03
N GLY A 41 -1.37 19.47 12.94
CA GLY A 41 -1.18 20.74 13.64
C GLY A 41 0.28 21.06 14.03
N TYR A 42 0.76 22.28 13.74
CA TYR A 42 2.11 22.74 14.13
C TYR A 42 2.18 23.18 15.59
N GLY A 43 1.11 23.74 16.14
CA GLY A 43 1.06 24.33 17.48
C GLY A 43 0.40 23.47 18.56
N SER A 44 -0.16 22.31 18.20
CA SER A 44 -0.83 21.45 19.17
C SER A 44 0.20 20.83 20.11
N PRO A 45 0.03 20.95 21.44
CA PRO A 45 0.86 20.24 22.39
C PRO A 45 0.63 18.74 22.21
N ALA A 46 1.70 17.98 22.03
CA ALA A 46 1.67 16.54 21.87
C ALA A 46 2.76 15.89 22.73
N ASP A 47 2.41 14.81 23.39
CA ASP A 47 3.36 14.01 24.15
C ASP A 47 4.25 13.20 23.18
N LEU A 48 3.67 12.81 22.02
CA LEU A 48 4.34 12.12 20.94
C LEU A 48 3.87 12.62 19.56
N VAL A 49 4.79 12.79 18.61
CA VAL A 49 4.47 13.06 17.20
C VAL A 49 4.91 11.87 16.34
N HIS A 50 3.94 11.27 15.66
CA HIS A 50 4.16 10.18 14.74
C HIS A 50 4.26 10.70 13.30
N PHE A 51 5.44 10.61 12.71
CA PHE A 51 5.73 11.03 11.35
C PHE A 51 5.60 9.84 10.38
N HIS A 52 4.87 10.05 9.30
CA HIS A 52 4.77 9.10 8.18
C HIS A 52 5.51 9.58 6.93
N THR A 53 6.08 10.78 6.99
CA THR A 53 6.92 11.38 5.95
C THR A 53 8.05 12.18 6.60
N PHE A 54 9.11 12.48 5.84
CA PHE A 54 10.29 13.18 6.35
C PHE A 54 10.79 14.31 5.41
N GLY A 55 9.92 14.90 4.62
CA GLY A 55 10.22 16.03 3.75
C GLY A 55 10.47 17.36 4.51
N PRO A 56 10.49 18.48 3.80
CA PRO A 56 10.82 19.80 4.38
C PRO A 56 9.88 20.23 5.50
N PHE A 57 8.57 20.00 5.33
CA PHE A 57 7.57 20.35 6.34
C PHE A 57 7.68 19.46 7.59
N ALA A 58 7.96 18.16 7.41
CA ALA A 58 8.23 17.25 8.52
C ALA A 58 9.51 17.68 9.26
N ALA A 59 10.54 18.13 8.55
CA ALA A 59 11.77 18.64 9.17
C ALA A 59 11.49 19.91 10.04
N THR A 60 10.61 20.80 9.58
CA THR A 60 10.19 21.98 10.36
C THR A 60 9.36 21.55 11.56
N LYS A 61 8.33 20.73 11.35
CA LYS A 61 7.50 20.19 12.45
C LYS A 61 8.34 19.54 13.54
N ARG A 62 9.29 18.69 13.14
CA ARG A 62 10.20 17.99 14.06
C ARG A 62 11.04 18.97 14.92
N ARG A 63 11.48 20.12 14.37
CA ARG A 63 12.27 21.12 15.09
C ARG A 63 11.45 21.85 16.18
N VAL A 64 10.18 22.11 15.91
CA VAL A 64 9.30 22.84 16.85
C VAL A 64 8.57 21.92 17.83
N THR A 65 8.63 20.59 17.62
CA THR A 65 8.00 19.60 18.49
C THR A 65 8.87 19.33 19.72
N LYS A 66 8.27 19.41 20.91
CA LYS A 66 8.92 19.07 22.21
C LYS A 66 8.72 17.60 22.60
N GLY A 67 7.62 16.96 22.17
CA GLY A 67 7.32 15.55 22.45
C GLY A 67 8.24 14.55 21.73
N ARG A 68 8.10 13.26 22.08
CA ARG A 68 8.79 12.15 21.41
C ARG A 68 8.48 12.13 19.91
N LYS A 69 9.46 11.78 19.09
CA LYS A 69 9.38 11.79 17.61
C LYS A 69 9.56 10.39 17.07
N VAL A 70 8.47 9.81 16.62
CA VAL A 70 8.44 8.47 16.02
C VAL A 70 8.31 8.61 14.50
N LEU A 71 9.04 7.82 13.73
CA LEU A 71 8.95 7.77 12.27
C LEU A 71 8.56 6.37 11.81
N THR A 72 7.48 6.24 11.04
CA THR A 72 7.25 5.01 10.26
C THR A 72 8.01 5.08 8.94
N ALA A 73 8.82 4.07 8.67
CA ALA A 73 9.67 3.92 7.50
C ALA A 73 8.85 3.44 6.28
N HIS A 74 8.05 4.33 5.68
CA HIS A 74 7.31 4.03 4.44
C HIS A 74 8.16 4.13 3.17
N SER A 75 9.39 4.61 3.26
CA SER A 75 10.30 4.76 2.12
C SER A 75 11.71 4.44 2.57
N THR A 76 12.40 3.62 1.79
CA THR A 76 13.78 3.23 1.99
C THR A 76 14.63 3.58 0.76
N PRO A 77 15.96 3.63 0.86
CA PRO A 77 16.84 3.88 -0.27
C PRO A 77 16.58 2.99 -1.48
N ARG A 78 16.34 1.70 -1.26
CA ARG A 78 16.11 0.72 -2.32
C ARG A 78 14.88 1.06 -3.20
N ILE A 79 13.79 1.53 -2.58
CA ILE A 79 12.57 1.89 -3.30
C ILE A 79 12.75 3.11 -4.20
N ASN A 80 13.66 4.00 -3.84
CA ASN A 80 13.98 5.15 -4.68
C ASN A 80 14.79 4.80 -5.91
N GLU A 81 15.57 3.72 -5.87
CA GLU A 81 16.39 3.27 -6.99
C GLU A 81 15.51 2.89 -8.17
N GLY A 82 15.79 3.48 -9.33
CA GLY A 82 14.96 3.34 -10.53
C GLY A 82 13.69 4.20 -10.59
N ASN A 83 13.27 4.84 -9.50
CA ASN A 83 12.05 5.67 -9.44
C ASN A 83 12.31 7.18 -9.46
N ILE A 84 13.42 7.62 -8.88
CA ILE A 84 13.77 9.04 -8.76
C ILE A 84 15.09 9.30 -9.49
N ALA A 85 15.12 10.31 -10.35
CA ALA A 85 16.31 10.65 -11.16
C ALA A 85 17.57 10.90 -10.34
N LEU A 86 17.43 11.41 -9.09
CA LEU A 86 18.53 11.71 -8.18
C LEU A 86 18.55 10.76 -6.95
N ALA A 87 18.04 9.54 -7.09
CA ALA A 87 17.92 8.58 -5.99
C ALA A 87 19.22 8.42 -5.22
N LYS A 88 20.37 8.23 -5.90
CA LYS A 88 21.69 8.07 -5.26
C LYS A 88 22.07 9.26 -4.36
N VAL A 89 21.72 10.49 -4.78
CA VAL A 89 22.00 11.70 -3.99
C VAL A 89 21.06 11.77 -2.79
N ILE A 90 19.77 11.55 -3.00
CA ILE A 90 18.75 11.59 -1.96
C ILE A 90 19.02 10.47 -0.92
N ASN A 91 19.33 9.27 -1.37
CA ASN A 91 19.58 8.11 -0.51
C ASN A 91 20.75 8.36 0.48
N ARG A 92 21.73 9.17 0.10
CA ARG A 92 22.86 9.56 0.97
C ARG A 92 22.42 10.32 2.23
N TYR A 93 21.25 10.96 2.19
CA TYR A 93 20.71 11.71 3.33
C TYR A 93 19.80 10.89 4.25
N TYR A 94 19.32 9.72 3.83
CA TYR A 94 18.43 8.88 4.63
C TYR A 94 19.00 8.56 6.03
N PRO A 95 20.25 8.09 6.19
CA PRO A 95 20.80 7.81 7.53
C PRO A 95 20.76 9.04 8.44
N LYS A 96 21.12 10.21 7.87
CA LYS A 96 21.14 11.48 8.62
C LYS A 96 19.74 11.94 9.01
N ILE A 97 18.73 11.65 8.18
CA ILE A 97 17.33 11.99 8.46
C ILE A 97 16.77 11.06 9.52
N TYR A 98 16.93 9.74 9.36
CA TYR A 98 16.40 8.73 10.26
C TYR A 98 16.98 8.85 11.68
N ARG A 99 18.27 9.16 11.83
CA ARG A 99 18.90 9.40 13.14
C ARG A 99 18.28 10.57 13.93
N ARG A 100 17.49 11.41 13.31
CA ARG A 100 16.86 12.58 13.96
C ARG A 100 15.53 12.27 14.66
N TYR A 101 15.05 11.05 14.54
CA TYR A 101 13.87 10.56 15.24
C TYR A 101 14.28 9.77 16.48
N ASP A 102 13.43 9.75 17.47
CA ASP A 102 13.73 9.06 18.74
C ASP A 102 13.52 7.56 18.58
N HIS A 103 12.52 7.14 17.78
CA HIS A 103 12.22 5.75 17.46
C HIS A 103 11.80 5.58 16.00
N ILE A 104 12.07 4.42 15.41
CA ILE A 104 11.67 4.09 14.04
C ILE A 104 10.74 2.88 14.07
N ILE A 105 9.62 3.00 13.39
CA ILE A 105 8.72 1.86 13.10
C ILE A 105 9.01 1.38 11.69
N THR A 106 9.33 0.11 11.53
CA THR A 106 9.50 -0.56 10.25
C THR A 106 8.28 -1.41 9.95
N ILE A 107 7.92 -1.56 8.68
CA ILE A 107 6.62 -2.12 8.28
C ILE A 107 6.71 -3.54 7.71
N SER A 108 7.92 -4.02 7.44
CA SER A 108 8.17 -5.36 6.90
C SER A 108 9.55 -5.86 7.29
N PRO A 109 9.85 -7.17 7.22
CA PRO A 109 11.18 -7.71 7.47
C PRO A 109 12.25 -7.08 6.59
N SER A 110 12.02 -6.96 5.28
CA SER A 110 12.97 -6.34 4.34
C SER A 110 13.22 -4.85 4.66
N CYS A 111 12.16 -4.11 5.02
CA CYS A 111 12.28 -2.73 5.49
C CYS A 111 13.08 -2.65 6.79
N HIS A 112 12.85 -3.57 7.74
CA HIS A 112 13.56 -3.62 9.01
C HIS A 112 15.07 -3.84 8.80
N GLU A 113 15.44 -4.83 8.01
CA GLU A 113 16.83 -5.11 7.68
C GLU A 113 17.53 -3.94 6.98
N GLU A 114 16.86 -3.28 6.04
CA GLU A 114 17.43 -2.14 5.33
C GLU A 114 17.66 -0.95 6.27
N VAL A 115 16.69 -0.63 7.13
CA VAL A 115 16.82 0.43 8.13
C VAL A 115 17.88 0.09 9.17
N GLN A 116 17.94 -1.18 9.63
CA GLN A 116 18.96 -1.66 10.57
C GLN A 116 20.38 -1.49 10.02
N ARG A 117 20.62 -1.86 8.75
CA ARG A 117 21.92 -1.64 8.08
C ARG A 117 22.26 -0.15 7.96
N MET A 118 21.24 0.68 7.74
CA MET A 118 21.41 2.11 7.52
C MET A 118 21.66 2.90 8.81
N VAL A 119 21.00 2.54 9.91
CA VAL A 119 21.06 3.21 11.21
C VAL A 119 21.06 2.19 12.37
N PRO A 120 22.13 1.38 12.53
CA PRO A 120 22.18 0.26 13.46
C PRO A 120 22.00 0.67 14.93
N ASP A 121 22.36 1.91 15.27
CA ASP A 121 22.30 2.42 16.64
C ASP A 121 20.91 2.99 17.02
N LYS A 122 19.93 2.96 16.11
CA LYS A 122 18.62 3.50 16.40
C LYS A 122 17.66 2.44 16.94
N PRO A 123 16.92 2.75 18.02
CA PRO A 123 15.84 1.87 18.47
C PRO A 123 14.76 1.79 17.40
N MET A 124 14.32 0.57 17.11
CA MET A 124 13.28 0.33 16.11
C MET A 124 12.41 -0.86 16.50
N THR A 125 11.16 -0.78 16.10
CA THR A 125 10.16 -1.85 16.30
C THR A 125 9.47 -2.13 14.96
N MET A 126 9.28 -3.40 14.64
CA MET A 126 8.52 -3.77 13.44
C MET A 126 7.04 -3.86 13.79
N ILE A 127 6.24 -3.00 13.17
CA ILE A 127 4.77 -3.03 13.23
C ILE A 127 4.28 -2.92 11.80
N PRO A 128 3.63 -3.96 11.26
CA PRO A 128 3.15 -3.95 9.88
C PRO A 128 2.01 -2.94 9.68
N ASN A 129 1.71 -2.62 8.43
CA ASN A 129 0.54 -1.82 8.11
C ASN A 129 -0.74 -2.61 8.40
N GLY A 130 -1.76 -1.93 8.92
CA GLY A 130 -3.09 -2.48 9.16
C GLY A 130 -4.12 -2.06 8.14
N ILE A 131 -5.17 -2.85 8.00
CA ILE A 131 -6.34 -2.55 7.17
C ILE A 131 -7.63 -2.59 7.98
N ASN A 132 -8.62 -1.81 7.55
CA ASN A 132 -9.98 -1.91 8.06
C ASN A 132 -10.69 -3.06 7.34
N ARG A 133 -10.74 -4.24 7.98
CA ARG A 133 -11.35 -5.46 7.43
C ARG A 133 -12.88 -5.39 7.31
N ASP A 134 -13.53 -4.50 8.05
CA ASP A 134 -14.97 -4.30 7.94
C ASP A 134 -15.29 -3.53 6.65
N HIS A 135 -14.44 -2.57 6.28
CA HIS A 135 -14.53 -1.83 5.03
C HIS A 135 -14.15 -2.71 3.83
N PHE A 136 -13.01 -3.39 3.91
CA PHE A 136 -12.52 -4.35 2.91
C PHE A 136 -13.12 -5.73 3.16
N SER A 137 -14.38 -5.90 2.78
CA SER A 137 -15.11 -7.17 2.84
C SER A 137 -15.87 -7.36 1.54
N PHE A 138 -15.92 -8.62 1.10
CA PHE A 138 -16.75 -8.99 -0.03
C PHE A 138 -18.22 -8.63 0.22
N GLY A 139 -18.87 -8.12 -0.80
CA GLY A 139 -20.29 -7.80 -0.79
C GLY A 139 -20.94 -8.08 -2.14
N GLU A 140 -21.98 -8.92 -2.16
CA GLU A 140 -22.68 -9.28 -3.39
C GLU A 140 -23.29 -8.05 -4.09
N ALA A 141 -23.82 -7.11 -3.32
CA ALA A 141 -24.33 -5.85 -3.85
C ALA A 141 -23.23 -5.00 -4.49
N LYS A 142 -22.05 -4.94 -3.87
CA LYS A 142 -20.87 -4.25 -4.41
C LYS A 142 -20.39 -4.91 -5.71
N ARG A 143 -20.36 -6.26 -5.76
CA ARG A 143 -19.99 -7.03 -6.94
C ARG A 143 -20.89 -6.68 -8.11
N ARG A 144 -22.20 -6.77 -7.91
CA ARG A 144 -23.18 -6.44 -8.96
C ARG A 144 -23.06 -5.00 -9.44
N ALA A 145 -23.04 -4.04 -8.51
CA ALA A 145 -22.93 -2.62 -8.86
C ALA A 145 -21.66 -2.31 -9.65
N PHE A 146 -20.49 -2.85 -9.24
CA PHE A 146 -19.24 -2.65 -9.95
C PHE A 146 -19.27 -3.27 -11.36
N ARG A 147 -19.77 -4.50 -11.49
CA ARG A 147 -19.85 -5.18 -12.80
C ARG A 147 -20.82 -4.48 -13.74
N GLU A 148 -21.96 -4.03 -13.25
CA GLU A 148 -22.94 -3.25 -14.03
C GLU A 148 -22.34 -1.91 -14.49
N GLU A 149 -21.67 -1.16 -13.60
CA GLU A 149 -21.05 0.13 -13.93
C GLU A 149 -20.03 0.01 -15.06
N TYR A 150 -19.26 -1.09 -15.09
CA TYR A 150 -18.20 -1.29 -16.08
C TYR A 150 -18.55 -2.25 -17.22
N GLY A 151 -19.80 -2.67 -17.34
CA GLY A 151 -20.27 -3.55 -18.42
C GLY A 151 -19.62 -4.93 -18.40
N ILE A 152 -19.37 -5.50 -17.22
CA ILE A 152 -18.77 -6.81 -16.99
C ILE A 152 -19.89 -7.84 -16.79
N GLY A 153 -19.89 -8.92 -17.58
CA GLY A 153 -20.83 -10.02 -17.46
C GLY A 153 -20.67 -10.81 -16.16
N GLU A 154 -21.75 -11.49 -15.73
CA GLU A 154 -21.70 -12.31 -14.50
C GLU A 154 -20.70 -13.46 -14.62
N ASP A 155 -20.57 -14.07 -15.80
CA ASP A 155 -19.68 -15.20 -16.08
C ASP A 155 -18.27 -14.77 -16.48
N ASP A 156 -18.01 -13.46 -16.67
CA ASP A 156 -16.68 -12.95 -16.99
C ASP A 156 -15.72 -13.17 -15.82
N GLN A 157 -14.56 -13.78 -16.09
CA GLN A 157 -13.46 -13.82 -15.12
C GLN A 157 -12.73 -12.49 -15.10
N VAL A 158 -12.72 -11.81 -13.94
CA VAL A 158 -12.14 -10.48 -13.75
C VAL A 158 -10.79 -10.56 -13.05
N VAL A 159 -9.74 -10.10 -13.75
CA VAL A 159 -8.40 -9.90 -13.20
C VAL A 159 -8.21 -8.44 -12.85
N LEU A 160 -8.08 -8.14 -11.55
CA LEU A 160 -8.01 -6.79 -11.01
C LEU A 160 -6.59 -6.40 -10.64
N THR A 161 -6.19 -5.19 -11.00
CA THR A 161 -5.00 -4.51 -10.45
C THR A 161 -5.42 -3.17 -9.86
N VAL A 162 -5.00 -2.87 -8.63
CA VAL A 162 -5.20 -1.57 -7.97
C VAL A 162 -3.83 -0.92 -7.76
N ALA A 163 -3.50 0.04 -8.60
CA ALA A 163 -2.19 0.71 -8.56
C ALA A 163 -2.18 2.03 -9.34
N GLN A 164 -1.15 2.85 -9.08
CA GLN A 164 -0.83 3.99 -9.93
C GLN A 164 -0.47 3.51 -11.35
N LEU A 165 -0.93 4.23 -12.37
CA LEU A 165 -0.59 3.96 -13.78
C LEU A 165 0.87 4.34 -14.07
N THR A 166 1.79 3.45 -13.71
CA THR A 166 3.23 3.65 -13.91
C THR A 166 3.91 2.36 -14.38
N PRO A 167 5.03 2.44 -15.12
CA PRO A 167 5.79 1.24 -15.51
C PRO A 167 6.24 0.42 -14.30
N ARG A 168 6.61 1.07 -13.18
CA ARG A 168 7.03 0.39 -11.95
C ARG A 168 5.95 -0.54 -11.38
N LYS A 169 4.69 -0.18 -11.56
CA LYS A 169 3.55 -0.98 -11.11
C LYS A 169 3.16 -2.11 -12.09
N GLY A 170 4.01 -2.34 -13.13
CA GLY A 170 3.81 -3.43 -14.07
C GLY A 170 2.70 -3.19 -15.11
N LEU A 171 2.41 -1.90 -15.44
CA LEU A 171 1.37 -1.58 -16.42
C LEU A 171 1.57 -2.29 -17.77
N TYR A 172 2.81 -2.43 -18.23
CA TYR A 172 3.06 -3.06 -19.52
C TYR A 172 2.91 -4.59 -19.45
N ASP A 173 3.28 -5.23 -18.34
CA ASP A 173 3.04 -6.64 -18.10
C ASP A 173 1.54 -6.94 -18.06
N PHE A 174 0.78 -6.14 -17.33
CA PHE A 174 -0.69 -6.22 -17.30
C PHE A 174 -1.29 -6.17 -18.72
N LEU A 175 -0.85 -5.25 -19.57
CA LEU A 175 -1.33 -5.12 -20.94
C LEU A 175 -0.91 -6.30 -21.81
N THR A 176 0.31 -6.82 -21.62
CA THR A 176 0.79 -8.01 -22.33
C THR A 176 -0.03 -9.25 -21.94
N LEU A 177 -0.32 -9.41 -20.66
CA LEU A 177 -1.17 -10.48 -20.15
C LEU A 177 -2.60 -10.38 -20.66
N ALA A 178 -3.17 -9.16 -20.67
CA ALA A 178 -4.50 -8.93 -21.23
C ALA A 178 -4.61 -9.30 -22.71
N ALA A 179 -3.57 -9.04 -23.50
CA ALA A 179 -3.52 -9.45 -24.90
C ALA A 179 -3.36 -10.98 -25.09
N ARG A 180 -2.77 -11.68 -24.11
CA ARG A 180 -2.58 -13.14 -24.14
C ARG A 180 -3.80 -13.91 -23.65
N CYS A 181 -4.62 -13.30 -22.78
CA CYS A 181 -5.84 -13.89 -22.24
C CYS A 181 -7.06 -13.01 -22.61
N PRO A 182 -7.45 -12.96 -23.89
CA PRO A 182 -8.51 -12.07 -24.37
C PRO A 182 -9.90 -12.43 -23.86
N GLU A 183 -10.10 -13.65 -23.39
CA GLU A 183 -11.35 -14.17 -22.84
C GLU A 183 -11.63 -13.65 -21.43
N LYS A 184 -10.62 -13.09 -20.73
CA LYS A 184 -10.75 -12.54 -19.37
C LYS A 184 -10.94 -11.03 -19.42
N ARG A 185 -11.60 -10.46 -18.41
CA ARG A 185 -11.74 -9.01 -18.21
C ARG A 185 -10.61 -8.50 -17.33
N TRP A 186 -9.87 -7.52 -17.82
CA TRP A 186 -8.70 -6.96 -17.16
C TRP A 186 -9.01 -5.54 -16.67
N VAL A 187 -9.09 -5.38 -15.36
CA VAL A 187 -9.49 -4.10 -14.75
C VAL A 187 -8.31 -3.48 -14.02
N TRP A 188 -7.99 -2.24 -14.37
CA TRP A 188 -7.00 -1.44 -13.67
C TRP A 188 -7.66 -0.26 -12.97
N VAL A 189 -7.64 -0.27 -11.62
CA VAL A 189 -8.10 0.83 -10.78
C VAL A 189 -6.92 1.70 -10.38
N GLY A 190 -7.02 3.00 -10.65
CA GLY A 190 -6.02 3.99 -10.32
C GLY A 190 -5.65 4.91 -11.48
N GLY A 191 -4.89 5.93 -11.18
CA GLY A 191 -4.57 7.00 -12.12
C GLY A 191 -3.10 7.33 -12.18
N LEU A 192 -2.77 8.33 -13.01
CA LEU A 192 -1.43 8.90 -13.12
C LEU A 192 -1.12 9.73 -11.85
N PRO A 193 -0.09 9.40 -11.07
CA PRO A 193 0.14 10.03 -9.76
C PRO A 193 0.52 11.51 -9.84
N TYR A 194 1.22 11.91 -10.91
CA TYR A 194 1.76 13.26 -11.10
C TYR A 194 1.23 13.92 -12.37
N GLY A 195 0.07 13.50 -12.89
CA GLY A 195 -0.48 14.04 -14.13
C GLY A 195 0.54 14.03 -15.26
N ALA A 196 0.75 15.17 -15.91
CA ALA A 196 1.67 15.31 -17.04
C ALA A 196 3.17 15.07 -16.71
N MET A 197 3.55 15.14 -15.43
CA MET A 197 4.93 14.88 -14.98
C MET A 197 5.20 13.39 -14.74
N SER A 198 4.20 12.52 -14.86
CA SER A 198 4.38 11.07 -14.71
C SER A 198 5.28 10.52 -15.82
N LYS A 199 6.16 9.57 -15.47
CA LYS A 199 7.01 8.87 -16.45
C LYS A 199 6.12 8.22 -17.53
N ASN A 200 6.50 8.39 -18.81
CA ASN A 200 5.75 7.89 -19.96
C ASN A 200 4.31 8.42 -20.12
N TYR A 201 4.00 9.61 -19.56
CA TYR A 201 2.66 10.19 -19.57
C TYR A 201 1.95 10.11 -20.92
N ARG A 202 2.62 10.59 -22.03
CA ARG A 202 2.00 10.61 -23.36
C ARG A 202 1.62 9.20 -23.85
N ARG A 203 2.49 8.20 -23.60
CA ARG A 203 2.26 6.80 -23.99
C ARG A 203 1.11 6.21 -23.19
N ILE A 204 1.11 6.38 -21.86
CA ILE A 204 0.07 5.87 -20.96
C ILE A 204 -1.28 6.53 -21.27
N LYS A 205 -1.30 7.85 -21.53
CA LYS A 205 -2.52 8.56 -21.91
C LYS A 205 -3.11 8.06 -23.23
N ARG A 206 -2.25 7.69 -24.22
CA ARG A 206 -2.71 7.07 -25.48
C ARG A 206 -3.34 5.69 -25.22
N ILE A 207 -2.68 4.83 -24.47
CA ILE A 207 -3.18 3.51 -24.10
C ILE A 207 -4.52 3.62 -23.39
N LYS A 208 -4.65 4.52 -22.42
CA LYS A 208 -5.90 4.73 -21.69
C LYS A 208 -7.05 5.22 -22.56
N ARG A 209 -6.76 5.97 -23.63
CA ARG A 209 -7.81 6.46 -24.56
C ARG A 209 -8.32 5.40 -25.52
N HIS A 210 -7.49 4.43 -25.83
CA HIS A 210 -7.78 3.33 -26.77
C HIS A 210 -7.34 2.00 -26.15
N PRO A 211 -8.02 1.55 -25.08
CA PRO A 211 -7.73 0.25 -24.48
C PRO A 211 -8.16 -0.88 -25.41
N ALA A 212 -7.60 -2.08 -25.23
CA ALA A 212 -8.14 -3.29 -25.83
C ALA A 212 -9.56 -3.56 -25.26
N GLU A 213 -10.39 -4.27 -26.00
CA GLU A 213 -11.80 -4.53 -25.64
C GLU A 213 -11.98 -5.19 -24.28
N ASN A 214 -11.02 -6.02 -23.88
CA ASN A 214 -11.04 -6.72 -22.61
C ASN A 214 -10.34 -5.95 -21.48
N VAL A 215 -9.88 -4.69 -21.70
CA VAL A 215 -9.16 -3.87 -20.74
C VAL A 215 -9.98 -2.66 -20.31
N ILE A 216 -10.19 -2.51 -19.00
CA ILE A 216 -10.92 -1.40 -18.40
C ILE A 216 -10.00 -0.59 -17.49
N PHE A 217 -9.88 0.72 -17.76
CA PHE A 217 -9.20 1.68 -16.89
C PHE A 217 -10.22 2.54 -16.17
N THR A 218 -10.53 2.25 -14.93
CA THR A 218 -11.55 3.00 -14.17
C THR A 218 -11.09 4.41 -13.77
N GLY A 219 -9.77 4.62 -13.63
CA GLY A 219 -9.24 5.78 -12.92
C GLY A 219 -9.35 5.62 -11.41
N HIS A 220 -9.49 6.74 -10.70
CA HIS A 220 -9.79 6.72 -9.27
C HIS A 220 -11.29 6.50 -9.07
N ILE A 221 -11.65 5.55 -8.23
CA ILE A 221 -13.03 5.28 -7.80
C ILE A 221 -13.20 5.68 -6.33
N PRO A 222 -14.42 6.09 -5.91
CA PRO A 222 -14.66 6.57 -4.56
C PRO A 222 -14.39 5.52 -3.49
N ASP A 223 -14.85 4.30 -3.71
CA ASP A 223 -14.63 3.16 -2.83
C ASP A 223 -14.03 1.99 -3.61
N ILE A 224 -12.75 1.71 -3.36
CA ILE A 224 -12.05 0.61 -4.05
C ILE A 224 -12.49 -0.78 -3.57
N SER A 225 -13.23 -0.88 -2.46
CA SER A 225 -13.78 -2.15 -1.98
C SER A 225 -14.81 -2.75 -2.95
N ASP A 226 -15.45 -1.91 -3.77
CA ASP A 226 -16.37 -2.34 -4.81
C ASP A 226 -15.63 -3.08 -5.93
N ALA A 227 -14.46 -2.57 -6.33
CA ALA A 227 -13.61 -3.23 -7.33
C ALA A 227 -13.10 -4.60 -6.85
N TYR A 228 -12.67 -4.69 -5.59
CA TYR A 228 -12.27 -5.98 -5.01
C TYR A 228 -13.44 -6.96 -4.96
N SER A 229 -14.65 -6.50 -4.62
CA SER A 229 -15.84 -7.36 -4.65
C SER A 229 -16.21 -7.79 -6.07
N GLY A 230 -16.00 -6.93 -7.07
CA GLY A 230 -16.29 -7.20 -8.49
C GLY A 230 -15.33 -8.17 -9.17
N ALA A 231 -14.15 -8.40 -8.59
CA ALA A 231 -13.09 -9.21 -9.15
C ALA A 231 -13.17 -10.70 -8.77
N ASP A 232 -12.39 -11.53 -9.47
CA ASP A 232 -12.22 -12.95 -9.20
C ASP A 232 -10.77 -13.29 -8.83
N VAL A 233 -9.79 -12.51 -9.36
CA VAL A 233 -8.36 -12.65 -9.07
C VAL A 233 -7.75 -11.26 -8.93
N PHE A 234 -6.89 -11.08 -7.93
CA PHE A 234 -6.08 -9.88 -7.81
C PHE A 234 -4.67 -10.12 -8.33
N LEU A 235 -4.24 -9.32 -9.30
CA LEU A 235 -2.89 -9.38 -9.88
C LEU A 235 -2.11 -8.12 -9.51
N LEU A 236 -0.91 -8.28 -8.94
CA LEU A 236 0.00 -7.18 -8.67
C LEU A 236 1.36 -7.38 -9.35
N PRO A 237 1.54 -6.93 -10.61
CA PRO A 237 2.77 -7.11 -11.35
C PRO A 237 3.84 -6.06 -11.05
N SER A 238 3.83 -5.50 -9.83
CA SER A 238 4.75 -4.43 -9.40
C SER A 238 6.19 -4.91 -9.30
N TYR A 239 7.12 -4.11 -9.78
CA TYR A 239 8.58 -4.37 -9.69
C TYR A 239 9.19 -3.91 -8.35
N ALA A 240 8.51 -3.08 -7.60
CA ALA A 240 8.94 -2.64 -6.28
C ALA A 240 7.76 -2.11 -5.45
N GLU A 241 7.72 -2.51 -4.19
CA GLU A 241 6.73 -2.12 -3.19
C GLU A 241 7.41 -1.82 -1.85
N THR A 242 6.70 -1.14 -0.96
CA THR A 242 7.14 -0.99 0.44
C THR A 242 6.55 -2.05 1.35
N PHE A 243 5.32 -2.48 1.04
CA PHE A 243 4.58 -3.43 1.86
C PHE A 243 3.56 -4.23 1.04
N GLY A 244 2.85 -3.59 0.09
CA GLY A 244 1.77 -4.21 -0.67
C GLY A 244 0.40 -4.15 0.04
N LEU A 245 0.03 -2.96 0.56
CA LEU A 245 -1.26 -2.79 1.25
C LEU A 245 -2.46 -3.28 0.41
N VAL A 246 -2.43 -3.07 -0.90
CA VAL A 246 -3.47 -3.53 -1.84
C VAL A 246 -3.61 -5.06 -1.89
N ILE A 247 -2.55 -5.81 -1.54
CA ILE A 247 -2.61 -7.27 -1.35
C ILE A 247 -3.47 -7.59 -0.13
N LEU A 248 -3.26 -6.92 1.00
CA LEU A 248 -4.09 -7.13 2.19
C LEU A 248 -5.55 -6.76 1.95
N GLU A 249 -5.81 -5.69 1.21
CA GLU A 249 -7.14 -5.26 0.82
C GLU A 249 -7.85 -6.36 -0.01
N ALA A 250 -7.15 -6.91 -1.02
CA ALA A 250 -7.65 -8.02 -1.83
C ALA A 250 -7.91 -9.28 -0.99
N LEU A 251 -6.95 -9.69 -0.17
CA LEU A 251 -7.08 -10.85 0.73
C LEU A 251 -8.24 -10.67 1.73
N SER A 252 -8.44 -9.46 2.24
CA SER A 252 -9.56 -9.15 3.15
C SER A 252 -10.92 -9.29 2.47
N CYS A 253 -11.00 -9.03 1.16
CA CYS A 253 -12.19 -9.27 0.34
C CYS A 253 -12.31 -10.74 -0.11
N GLY A 254 -11.38 -11.63 0.27
CA GLY A 254 -11.43 -13.05 -0.07
C GLY A 254 -10.87 -13.38 -1.46
N LEU A 255 -10.13 -12.47 -2.09
CA LEU A 255 -9.56 -12.73 -3.41
C LEU A 255 -8.27 -13.56 -3.33
N PRO A 256 -8.06 -14.51 -4.24
CA PRO A 256 -6.75 -15.06 -4.50
C PRO A 256 -5.86 -13.99 -5.10
N VAL A 257 -4.58 -13.99 -4.72
CA VAL A 257 -3.62 -12.97 -5.14
C VAL A 257 -2.47 -13.62 -5.90
N ILE A 258 -2.18 -13.08 -7.08
CA ILE A 258 -0.98 -13.38 -7.87
C ILE A 258 -0.12 -12.12 -7.85
N ALA A 259 1.13 -12.20 -7.41
CA ALA A 259 2.02 -11.06 -7.34
C ALA A 259 3.42 -11.39 -7.84
N ARG A 260 4.11 -10.38 -8.43
CA ARG A 260 5.51 -10.55 -8.82
C ARG A 260 6.35 -10.93 -7.60
N ASN A 261 7.26 -11.88 -7.79
CA ASN A 261 8.19 -12.31 -6.76
C ASN A 261 9.19 -11.17 -6.46
N ILE A 262 8.95 -10.46 -5.36
CA ILE A 262 9.84 -9.39 -4.88
C ILE A 262 10.11 -9.56 -3.38
N PRO A 263 11.33 -9.25 -2.91
CA PRO A 263 11.74 -9.49 -1.53
C PRO A 263 10.91 -8.76 -0.47
N GLU A 264 10.23 -7.68 -0.85
CA GLU A 264 9.38 -6.90 0.04
C GLU A 264 8.17 -7.68 0.58
N TYR A 265 7.81 -8.79 -0.05
CA TYR A 265 6.69 -9.64 0.35
C TYR A 265 7.08 -10.80 1.27
N TYR A 266 8.38 -11.13 1.34
CA TYR A 266 8.86 -12.25 2.16
C TYR A 266 8.68 -11.96 3.64
N GLY A 267 8.23 -12.97 4.38
CA GLY A 267 7.89 -12.87 5.80
C GLY A 267 6.58 -12.12 6.09
N ILE A 268 5.84 -11.70 5.03
CA ILE A 268 4.52 -11.08 5.15
C ILE A 268 3.46 -11.98 4.52
N PHE A 269 3.66 -12.38 3.25
CA PHE A 269 2.62 -13.04 2.44
C PHE A 269 2.96 -14.49 2.07
N ASP A 270 4.21 -14.90 2.18
CA ASP A 270 4.78 -16.21 1.83
C ASP A 270 3.80 -17.23 1.22
N ASP A 271 3.25 -18.13 2.03
CA ASP A 271 2.37 -19.20 1.54
C ASP A 271 0.96 -18.74 1.14
N GLN A 272 0.57 -17.49 1.41
CA GLN A 272 -0.80 -17.03 1.16
C GLN A 272 -1.04 -16.60 -0.28
N ILE A 273 -0.05 -15.98 -0.93
CA ILE A 273 -0.17 -15.50 -2.31
C ILE A 273 0.60 -16.39 -3.28
N LEU A 274 0.29 -16.28 -4.57
CA LEU A 274 0.98 -16.95 -5.64
C LEU A 274 2.02 -16.02 -6.24
N PHE A 275 3.28 -16.42 -6.18
CA PHE A 275 4.38 -15.64 -6.76
C PHE A 275 4.62 -16.02 -8.21
N PHE A 276 5.07 -15.04 -9.01
CA PHE A 276 5.52 -15.26 -10.39
C PHE A 276 6.79 -14.46 -10.70
N GLU A 277 7.62 -14.98 -11.60
CA GLU A 277 8.81 -14.33 -12.13
C GLU A 277 8.55 -13.70 -13.50
N ASP A 278 7.78 -14.39 -14.34
CA ASP A 278 7.47 -13.97 -15.70
C ASP A 278 5.97 -14.06 -16.05
N ASN A 279 5.62 -13.55 -17.22
CA ASN A 279 4.24 -13.52 -17.66
C ASN A 279 3.70 -14.89 -18.08
N ASP A 280 4.57 -15.89 -18.40
CA ASP A 280 4.13 -17.23 -18.77
C ASP A 280 3.56 -17.96 -17.56
N GLU A 281 4.20 -17.79 -16.41
CA GLU A 281 3.71 -18.32 -15.13
C GLU A 281 2.35 -17.74 -14.76
N VAL A 282 2.13 -16.43 -14.99
CA VAL A 282 0.83 -15.79 -14.68
C VAL A 282 -0.30 -16.41 -15.51
N VAL A 283 -0.07 -16.67 -16.80
CA VAL A 283 -1.09 -17.31 -17.66
C VAL A 283 -1.45 -18.69 -17.12
N GLY A 284 -0.45 -19.51 -16.76
CA GLY A 284 -0.69 -20.82 -16.14
C GLY A 284 -1.46 -20.72 -14.81
N LEU A 285 -1.04 -19.79 -13.93
CA LEU A 285 -1.70 -19.60 -12.62
C LEU A 285 -3.16 -19.15 -12.74
N LEU A 286 -3.49 -18.35 -13.76
CA LEU A 286 -4.87 -17.91 -14.00
C LEU A 286 -5.81 -19.05 -14.41
N ASP A 287 -5.29 -20.13 -14.95
CA ASP A 287 -6.05 -21.31 -15.36
C ASP A 287 -6.14 -22.38 -14.24
N GLU A 288 -5.31 -22.27 -13.19
CA GLU A 288 -5.28 -23.16 -12.04
C GLU A 288 -6.44 -22.88 -11.05
N THR A 289 -7.67 -23.08 -11.51
CA THR A 289 -8.89 -22.73 -10.76
C THR A 289 -8.95 -23.35 -9.37
N SER A 290 -8.47 -24.59 -9.20
CA SER A 290 -8.45 -25.28 -7.89
C SER A 290 -7.51 -24.58 -6.91
N LEU A 291 -6.33 -24.18 -7.36
CA LEU A 291 -5.33 -23.49 -6.57
C LEU A 291 -5.82 -22.09 -6.19
N LEU A 292 -6.42 -21.36 -7.12
CA LEU A 292 -7.01 -20.05 -6.87
C LEU A 292 -8.12 -20.12 -5.80
N ARG A 293 -9.02 -21.12 -5.88
CA ARG A 293 -10.06 -21.35 -4.87
C ARG A 293 -9.48 -21.69 -3.50
N GLN A 294 -8.43 -22.51 -3.45
CA GLN A 294 -7.74 -22.83 -2.20
C GLN A 294 -7.16 -21.57 -1.54
N LYS A 295 -6.49 -20.71 -2.31
CA LYS A 295 -5.93 -19.44 -1.80
C LYS A 295 -7.02 -18.46 -1.37
N ALA A 296 -8.13 -18.37 -2.10
CA ALA A 296 -9.28 -17.55 -1.74
C ALA A 296 -9.90 -17.98 -0.40
N ALA A 297 -10.02 -19.29 -0.15
CA ALA A 297 -10.64 -19.82 1.05
C ALA A 297 -9.94 -19.39 2.36
N SER A 298 -8.61 -19.23 2.34
CA SER A 298 -7.80 -18.78 3.50
C SER A 298 -7.53 -17.27 3.53
N ALA A 299 -7.82 -16.55 2.44
CA ALA A 299 -7.41 -15.17 2.26
C ALA A 299 -7.90 -14.23 3.36
N ARG A 300 -9.20 -14.28 3.67
CA ARG A 300 -9.81 -13.43 4.68
C ARG A 300 -9.32 -13.74 6.10
N GLU A 301 -9.08 -15.01 6.43
CA GLU A 301 -8.53 -15.42 7.73
C GLU A 301 -7.09 -14.94 7.86
N PHE A 302 -6.27 -15.12 6.83
CA PHE A 302 -4.91 -14.60 6.80
C PHE A 302 -4.85 -13.09 7.10
N SER A 303 -5.73 -12.30 6.47
CA SER A 303 -5.79 -10.84 6.65
C SER A 303 -6.12 -10.41 8.08
N ALA A 304 -6.65 -11.31 8.94
CA ALA A 304 -6.99 -11.01 10.33
C ALA A 304 -5.77 -10.60 11.18
N ARG A 305 -4.59 -11.09 10.84
CA ARG A 305 -3.31 -10.73 11.49
C ARG A 305 -2.98 -9.24 11.33
N TYR A 306 -3.55 -8.59 10.31
CA TYR A 306 -3.33 -7.21 9.92
C TYR A 306 -4.56 -6.33 10.14
N ASP A 307 -5.51 -6.77 10.99
CA ASP A 307 -6.67 -5.94 11.35
C ASP A 307 -6.18 -4.65 12.03
N ILE A 308 -6.71 -3.52 11.60
CA ILE A 308 -6.29 -2.21 12.09
C ILE A 308 -6.44 -2.06 13.60
N ARG A 309 -7.41 -2.74 14.21
CA ARG A 309 -7.62 -2.73 15.68
C ARG A 309 -6.44 -3.34 16.41
N SER A 310 -5.94 -4.49 15.94
CA SER A 310 -4.75 -5.14 16.50
C SER A 310 -3.48 -4.33 16.25
N ILE A 311 -3.32 -3.77 15.04
CA ILE A 311 -2.18 -2.93 14.69
C ILE A 311 -2.18 -1.63 15.50
N ALA A 312 -3.33 -1.00 15.70
CA ALA A 312 -3.45 0.19 16.54
C ALA A 312 -3.08 -0.10 18.01
N ALA A 313 -3.48 -1.27 18.54
CA ALA A 313 -3.10 -1.68 19.89
C ALA A 313 -1.57 -1.86 20.03
N GLN A 314 -0.88 -2.42 19.02
CA GLN A 314 0.57 -2.53 19.00
C GLN A 314 1.25 -1.15 19.00
N HIS A 315 0.75 -0.22 18.19
CA HIS A 315 1.23 1.16 18.17
C HIS A 315 1.04 1.84 19.53
N LEU A 316 -0.12 1.67 20.14
CA LEU A 316 -0.44 2.25 21.43
C LEU A 316 0.49 1.71 22.54
N ALA A 317 0.75 0.41 22.57
CA ALA A 317 1.68 -0.20 23.50
C ALA A 317 3.09 0.40 23.36
N LEU A 318 3.60 0.50 22.13
CA LEU A 318 4.88 1.14 21.85
C LEU A 318 4.91 2.61 22.29
N TYR A 319 3.86 3.39 22.05
CA TYR A 319 3.83 4.79 22.44
C TYR A 319 3.86 4.98 23.97
N ARG A 320 3.18 4.12 24.72
CA ARG A 320 3.24 4.13 26.20
C ARG A 320 4.65 3.83 26.69
N GLU A 321 5.27 2.79 26.17
CA GLU A 321 6.66 2.44 26.48
C GLU A 321 7.64 3.62 26.23
N LEU A 322 7.48 4.28 25.09
CA LEU A 322 8.33 5.42 24.70
C LEU A 322 8.11 6.68 25.58
N LEU A 323 6.97 6.82 26.21
CA LEU A 323 6.67 7.96 27.10
C LEU A 323 7.06 7.68 28.54
N GLU A 324 7.21 6.41 28.95
CA GLU A 324 7.67 5.98 30.26
C GLU A 324 9.22 5.92 30.34
N SER A 325 9.89 5.81 29.19
CA SER A 325 11.37 5.80 29.07
C SER A 325 11.96 7.22 28.95
#